data_f254a73c526a2f195e8b9cfe8fcf2c4a
#
_entry.id   f254a73c526a2f195e8b9cfe8fcf2c4a
#
_cell.length_a   1.000
_cell.length_b   1.000
_cell.length_c   1.000
_cell.angle_alpha   90.00
_cell.angle_beta   90.00
_cell.angle_gamma   90.00
#
_symmetry.space_group_name_H-M   'P 1'
#
loop_
_entity.id
_entity.type
_entity.pdbx_description
1 polymer ?
#
loop_
_entity_poly.entity_id
_entity_poly.type
_entity_poly.pdbx_seq_one_letter_code
_entity_poly.pdbx_strand_id
1 'polypeptide(L)'
;MISLEDLDEVSVAQYRQLLGSVRPGHPFLKWDDKGLLLKLGGWKKDRYTGKEGLTVAGLLMFGKTESIVEAFPDYHVDYQEIPESGERWIDRVYPDGTWEANLFQFFHLVWPKVSRSLPKTFKLKNGQRHDEGAVHEALREALANTLIHADYFGIGGVVIKKYTDCFLFSNPGCLLISQAQYY
;
A
#
# COMPACT_ATOMS: atom_id res chain seq x y z
N MET A 1 -17.04 -0.33 -16.33
CA MET A 1 -17.37 0.18 -14.96
C MET A 1 -16.80 -0.86 -14.01
N ILE A 2 -15.99 -0.46 -13.09
CA ILE A 2 -15.29 -1.36 -12.16
C ILE A 2 -16.32 -1.85 -11.12
N SER A 3 -16.49 -3.17 -11.03
CA SER A 3 -17.53 -3.84 -10.25
C SER A 3 -16.97 -4.52 -9.00
N LEU A 4 -17.80 -5.25 -8.26
CA LEU A 4 -17.32 -6.09 -7.16
C LEU A 4 -16.53 -7.32 -7.65
N GLU A 5 -16.73 -7.74 -8.90
CA GLU A 5 -15.98 -8.84 -9.51
C GLU A 5 -14.51 -8.53 -9.70
N ASP A 6 -14.16 -7.24 -9.74
CA ASP A 6 -12.81 -6.71 -9.85
C ASP A 6 -12.05 -6.71 -8.51
N LEU A 7 -12.75 -7.04 -7.41
CA LEU A 7 -12.14 -7.11 -6.08
C LEU A 7 -11.40 -8.42 -5.83
N ASP A 8 -10.27 -8.31 -5.16
CA ASP A 8 -9.65 -9.42 -4.45
C ASP A 8 -10.30 -9.58 -3.06
N GLU A 9 -11.17 -10.57 -2.94
CA GLU A 9 -11.88 -10.86 -1.70
C GLU A 9 -10.93 -11.21 -0.55
N VAL A 10 -9.77 -11.79 -0.86
CA VAL A 10 -8.75 -12.15 0.13
C VAL A 10 -8.17 -10.89 0.78
N SER A 11 -7.82 -9.88 -0.02
CA SER A 11 -7.33 -8.59 0.49
C SER A 11 -8.37 -7.90 1.37
N VAL A 12 -9.64 -7.89 0.98
CA VAL A 12 -10.72 -7.29 1.78
C VAL A 12 -10.91 -8.04 3.10
N ALA A 13 -10.90 -9.38 3.08
CA ALA A 13 -11.01 -10.20 4.28
C ALA A 13 -9.83 -9.99 5.24
N GLN A 14 -8.61 -9.93 4.73
CA GLN A 14 -7.40 -9.64 5.52
C GLN A 14 -7.44 -8.23 6.14
N TYR A 15 -7.87 -7.23 5.36
CA TYR A 15 -8.06 -5.88 5.89
C TYR A 15 -9.07 -5.86 7.04
N ARG A 16 -10.20 -6.56 6.88
CA ARG A 16 -11.24 -6.69 7.90
C ARG A 16 -10.69 -7.33 9.18
N GLN A 17 -9.92 -8.41 9.03
CA GLN A 17 -9.28 -9.09 10.15
C GLN A 17 -8.29 -8.17 10.87
N LEU A 18 -7.45 -7.43 10.12
CA LEU A 18 -6.50 -6.47 10.66
C LEU A 18 -7.23 -5.34 11.42
N LEU A 19 -8.28 -4.77 10.84
CA LEU A 19 -9.09 -3.75 11.50
C LEU A 19 -9.70 -4.28 12.81
N GLY A 20 -10.20 -5.52 12.80
CA GLY A 20 -10.76 -6.17 13.98
C GLY A 20 -9.73 -6.42 15.08
N SER A 21 -8.49 -6.76 14.71
CA SER A 21 -7.40 -7.00 15.68
C SER A 21 -6.89 -5.70 16.30
N VAL A 22 -6.77 -4.62 15.49
CA VAL A 22 -6.26 -3.32 15.97
C VAL A 22 -7.34 -2.52 16.71
N ARG A 23 -8.60 -2.63 16.27
CA ARG A 23 -9.75 -1.91 16.85
C ARG A 23 -10.94 -2.84 17.03
N PRO A 24 -10.93 -3.71 18.08
CA PRO A 24 -12.03 -4.60 18.35
C PRO A 24 -13.36 -3.84 18.49
N GLY A 25 -14.40 -4.32 17.82
CA GLY A 25 -15.73 -3.69 17.86
C GLY A 25 -15.88 -2.43 16.98
N HIS A 26 -14.93 -2.16 16.07
CA HIS A 26 -15.05 -1.02 15.16
C HIS A 26 -16.37 -1.09 14.36
N PRO A 27 -17.15 0.01 14.25
CA PRO A 27 -18.47 -0.02 13.60
C PRO A 27 -18.47 -0.54 12.16
N PHE A 28 -17.36 -0.33 11.42
CA PHE A 28 -17.23 -0.77 10.03
C PHE A 28 -17.20 -2.30 9.89
N LEU A 29 -16.83 -3.03 10.94
CA LEU A 29 -16.82 -4.51 10.92
C LEU A 29 -18.22 -5.14 10.82
N LYS A 30 -19.29 -4.35 11.10
CA LYS A 30 -20.67 -4.81 11.00
C LYS A 30 -21.23 -4.80 9.56
N TRP A 31 -20.56 -4.12 8.65
CA TRP A 31 -20.99 -4.00 7.25
C TRP A 31 -20.48 -5.18 6.42
N ASP A 32 -21.21 -5.53 5.36
CA ASP A 32 -20.69 -6.40 4.30
C ASP A 32 -19.51 -5.73 3.58
N ASP A 33 -18.88 -6.41 2.62
CA ASP A 33 -17.69 -5.88 1.96
C ASP A 33 -17.98 -4.62 1.17
N LYS A 34 -19.13 -4.56 0.48
CA LYS A 34 -19.58 -3.35 -0.22
C LYS A 34 -19.80 -2.20 0.75
N GLY A 35 -20.46 -2.45 1.87
CA GLY A 35 -20.69 -1.45 2.91
C GLY A 35 -19.39 -0.98 3.58
N LEU A 36 -18.45 -1.90 3.83
CA LEU A 36 -17.12 -1.56 4.32
C LEU A 36 -16.39 -0.64 3.35
N LEU A 37 -16.32 -1.01 2.07
CA LEU A 37 -15.67 -0.22 1.03
C LEU A 37 -16.32 1.15 0.86
N LEU A 38 -17.65 1.25 0.96
CA LEU A 38 -18.37 2.51 0.92
C LEU A 38 -17.97 3.44 2.08
N LYS A 39 -17.77 2.89 3.29
CA LYS A 39 -17.30 3.63 4.47
C LYS A 39 -15.84 4.05 4.35
N LEU A 40 -15.02 3.26 3.68
CA LEU A 40 -13.60 3.55 3.42
C LEU A 40 -13.40 4.49 2.21
N GLY A 41 -14.44 4.78 1.43
CA GLY A 41 -14.32 5.55 0.19
C GLY A 41 -13.84 4.73 -1.01
N GLY A 42 -13.70 3.42 -0.86
CA GLY A 42 -13.34 2.48 -1.93
C GLY A 42 -14.49 2.15 -2.87
N TRP A 43 -15.72 2.41 -2.46
CA TRP A 43 -16.94 2.28 -3.28
C TRP A 43 -17.71 3.60 -3.30
N LYS A 44 -18.28 3.97 -4.43
CA LYS A 44 -19.07 5.20 -4.57
C LYS A 44 -20.28 4.97 -5.46
N LYS A 45 -21.37 5.67 -5.13
CA LYS A 45 -22.54 5.81 -5.98
C LYS A 45 -22.60 7.22 -6.55
N ASP A 46 -22.63 7.32 -7.86
CA ASP A 46 -22.87 8.59 -8.55
C ASP A 46 -24.33 9.01 -8.33
N ARG A 47 -24.51 10.19 -7.75
CA ARG A 47 -25.85 10.70 -7.42
C ARG A 47 -26.67 11.14 -8.65
N TYR A 48 -25.98 11.47 -9.76
CA TYR A 48 -26.64 11.95 -10.98
C TYR A 48 -27.06 10.80 -11.89
N THR A 49 -26.19 9.82 -12.07
CA THR A 49 -26.44 8.68 -12.97
C THR A 49 -27.04 7.48 -12.25
N GLY A 50 -26.97 7.44 -10.92
CA GLY A 50 -27.36 6.29 -10.12
C GLY A 50 -26.39 5.11 -10.23
N LYS A 51 -25.36 5.20 -11.07
CA LYS A 51 -24.34 4.16 -11.24
C LYS A 51 -23.45 4.08 -10.00
N GLU A 52 -23.04 2.88 -9.65
CA GLU A 52 -22.15 2.64 -8.51
C GLU A 52 -21.02 1.68 -8.90
N GLY A 53 -19.88 1.81 -8.25
CA GLY A 53 -18.70 0.99 -8.53
C GLY A 53 -17.53 1.31 -7.61
N LEU A 54 -16.43 0.56 -7.79
CA LEU A 54 -15.18 0.85 -7.14
C LEU A 54 -14.66 2.22 -7.56
N THR A 55 -14.12 2.94 -6.61
CA THR A 55 -13.31 4.13 -6.88
C THR A 55 -11.90 3.69 -7.33
N VAL A 56 -11.14 4.64 -7.91
CA VAL A 56 -9.71 4.41 -8.20
C VAL A 56 -8.96 3.92 -6.95
N ALA A 57 -9.20 4.54 -5.81
CA ALA A 57 -8.59 4.13 -4.55
C ALA A 57 -9.01 2.72 -4.12
N GLY A 58 -10.29 2.35 -4.30
CA GLY A 58 -10.78 1.02 -3.98
C GLY A 58 -10.16 -0.07 -4.86
N LEU A 59 -10.05 0.21 -6.17
CA LEU A 59 -9.40 -0.69 -7.12
C LEU A 59 -7.92 -0.86 -6.80
N LEU A 60 -7.17 0.23 -6.64
CA LEU A 60 -5.74 0.16 -6.31
C LEU A 60 -5.46 -0.54 -4.98
N MET A 61 -6.32 -0.33 -3.98
CA MET A 61 -6.13 -0.94 -2.65
C MET A 61 -6.50 -2.41 -2.58
N PHE A 62 -7.56 -2.83 -3.29
CA PHE A 62 -8.17 -4.14 -3.09
C PHE A 62 -8.56 -4.84 -4.39
N GLY A 63 -8.16 -4.31 -5.55
CA GLY A 63 -8.47 -4.90 -6.84
C GLY A 63 -7.63 -6.12 -7.16
N LYS A 64 -8.12 -6.92 -8.10
CA LYS A 64 -7.34 -7.95 -8.76
C LYS A 64 -6.29 -7.31 -9.67
N THR A 65 -5.16 -7.94 -9.82
CA THR A 65 -4.05 -7.46 -10.65
C THR A 65 -4.48 -7.14 -12.08
N GLU A 66 -5.26 -8.02 -12.70
CA GLU A 66 -5.76 -7.85 -14.07
C GLU A 66 -6.63 -6.60 -14.22
N SER A 67 -7.54 -6.34 -13.27
CA SER A 67 -8.41 -5.18 -13.29
C SER A 67 -7.64 -3.88 -13.03
N ILE A 68 -6.60 -3.94 -12.19
CA ILE A 68 -5.70 -2.79 -11.96
C ILE A 68 -4.93 -2.47 -13.24
N VAL A 69 -4.32 -3.45 -13.88
CA VAL A 69 -3.53 -3.26 -15.11
C VAL A 69 -4.41 -2.82 -16.29
N GLU A 70 -5.66 -3.30 -16.38
CA GLU A 70 -6.61 -2.81 -17.38
C GLU A 70 -6.91 -1.32 -17.21
N ALA A 71 -7.09 -0.87 -15.95
CA ALA A 71 -7.37 0.54 -15.66
C ALA A 71 -6.12 1.43 -15.69
N PHE A 72 -4.96 0.89 -15.38
CA PHE A 72 -3.66 1.56 -15.28
C PHE A 72 -2.58 0.74 -15.99
N PRO A 73 -2.43 0.86 -17.32
CA PRO A 73 -1.51 0.02 -18.10
C PRO A 73 -0.03 0.11 -17.67
N ASP A 74 0.38 1.27 -17.14
CA ASP A 74 1.74 1.50 -16.63
C ASP A 74 1.90 1.18 -15.13
N TYR A 75 0.87 0.59 -14.50
CA TYR A 75 0.93 0.21 -13.09
C TYR A 75 2.07 -0.75 -12.80
N HIS A 76 2.96 -0.34 -11.92
CA HIS A 76 4.08 -1.16 -11.49
C HIS A 76 4.45 -0.85 -10.05
N VAL A 77 4.65 -1.91 -9.26
CA VAL A 77 5.16 -1.84 -7.88
C VAL A 77 6.33 -2.81 -7.75
N ASP A 78 7.44 -2.35 -7.18
CA ASP A 78 8.67 -3.14 -7.10
C ASP A 78 9.44 -2.82 -5.82
N TYR A 79 9.81 -3.83 -5.07
CA TYR A 79 10.74 -3.76 -3.95
C TYR A 79 11.97 -4.58 -4.28
N GLN A 80 13.14 -4.02 -4.07
CA GLN A 80 14.43 -4.65 -4.34
C GLN A 80 15.37 -4.48 -3.14
N GLU A 81 15.99 -5.55 -2.69
CA GLU A 81 17.11 -5.51 -1.75
C GLU A 81 18.41 -5.64 -2.52
N ILE A 82 19.22 -4.58 -2.50
CA ILE A 82 20.45 -4.45 -3.28
C ILE A 82 21.64 -4.73 -2.35
N PRO A 83 22.50 -5.72 -2.67
CA PRO A 83 23.72 -5.99 -1.90
C PRO A 83 24.79 -4.92 -2.14
N GLU A 84 25.85 -4.92 -1.31
CA GLU A 84 26.98 -4.00 -1.47
C GLU A 84 27.68 -4.10 -2.84
N SER A 85 27.69 -5.29 -3.46
CA SER A 85 28.22 -5.48 -4.82
C SER A 85 27.46 -4.68 -5.88
N GLY A 86 26.21 -4.31 -5.62
CA GLY A 86 25.39 -3.48 -6.51
C GLY A 86 24.92 -4.12 -7.81
N GLU A 87 25.33 -5.35 -8.11
CA GLU A 87 25.13 -5.96 -9.44
C GLU A 87 23.71 -6.51 -9.66
N ARG A 88 23.08 -7.05 -8.61
CA ARG A 88 21.75 -7.64 -8.70
C ARG A 88 21.07 -7.64 -7.34
N TRP A 89 19.73 -7.58 -7.31
CA TRP A 89 18.96 -7.76 -6.08
C TRP A 89 19.16 -9.18 -5.50
N ILE A 90 19.18 -9.27 -4.17
CA ILE A 90 19.20 -10.54 -3.43
C ILE A 90 17.80 -10.95 -2.95
N ASP A 91 16.87 -9.99 -2.88
CA ASP A 91 15.46 -10.21 -2.57
C ASP A 91 14.62 -9.21 -3.36
N ARG A 92 13.43 -9.62 -3.81
CA ARG A 92 12.56 -8.78 -4.62
C ARG A 92 11.09 -9.12 -4.37
N VAL A 93 10.21 -8.10 -4.42
CA VAL A 93 8.75 -8.24 -4.46
C VAL A 93 8.23 -7.44 -5.65
N TYR A 94 7.66 -8.12 -6.61
CA TYR A 94 7.07 -7.51 -7.82
C TYR A 94 5.86 -8.33 -8.27
N PRO A 95 4.98 -7.83 -9.14
CA PRO A 95 3.85 -8.58 -9.69
C PRO A 95 4.34 -9.78 -10.51
N ASP A 96 4.46 -10.95 -9.88
CA ASP A 96 4.93 -12.20 -10.49
C ASP A 96 3.80 -13.21 -10.75
N GLY A 97 2.56 -12.82 -10.45
CA GLY A 97 1.37 -13.64 -10.60
C GLY A 97 1.10 -14.62 -9.45
N THR A 98 1.93 -14.63 -8.40
CA THR A 98 1.71 -15.48 -7.21
C THR A 98 0.83 -14.81 -6.16
N TRP A 99 0.57 -13.51 -6.30
CA TRP A 99 -0.26 -12.69 -5.42
C TRP A 99 -0.97 -11.58 -6.19
N GLU A 100 -2.06 -11.07 -5.65
CA GLU A 100 -2.75 -9.92 -6.23
C GLU A 100 -1.98 -8.64 -5.97
N ALA A 101 -1.49 -8.00 -7.03
CA ALA A 101 -0.56 -6.89 -6.95
C ALA A 101 -1.24 -5.56 -6.59
N ASN A 102 -2.24 -5.59 -5.69
CA ASN A 102 -2.82 -4.38 -5.15
C ASN A 102 -1.94 -3.76 -4.04
N LEU A 103 -2.19 -2.50 -3.72
CA LEU A 103 -1.37 -1.74 -2.77
C LEU A 103 -1.42 -2.30 -1.35
N PHE A 104 -2.54 -2.90 -0.95
CA PHE A 104 -2.67 -3.53 0.36
C PHE A 104 -1.74 -4.73 0.49
N GLN A 105 -1.76 -5.64 -0.49
CA GLN A 105 -0.88 -6.81 -0.50
C GLN A 105 0.60 -6.39 -0.63
N PHE A 106 0.91 -5.47 -1.52
CA PHE A 106 2.27 -4.97 -1.67
C PHE A 106 2.82 -4.40 -0.37
N PHE A 107 2.06 -3.55 0.31
CA PHE A 107 2.46 -3.00 1.62
C PHE A 107 2.76 -4.12 2.62
N HIS A 108 1.89 -5.13 2.71
CA HIS A 108 2.03 -6.22 3.67
C HIS A 108 3.19 -7.18 3.35
N LEU A 109 3.54 -7.35 2.08
CA LEU A 109 4.71 -8.12 1.66
C LEU A 109 6.02 -7.38 1.88
N VAL A 110 6.03 -6.05 1.67
CA VAL A 110 7.24 -5.22 1.74
C VAL A 110 7.56 -4.79 3.17
N TRP A 111 6.55 -4.41 3.97
CA TRP A 111 6.79 -3.89 5.33
C TRP A 111 7.62 -4.83 6.22
N PRO A 112 7.38 -6.14 6.29
CA PRO A 112 8.22 -7.07 7.07
C PRO A 112 9.68 -7.10 6.60
N LYS A 113 9.93 -6.92 5.30
CA LYS A 113 11.29 -6.89 4.72
C LYS A 113 12.02 -5.59 5.07
N VAL A 114 11.33 -4.46 5.02
CA VAL A 114 11.84 -3.15 5.45
C VAL A 114 12.14 -3.15 6.95
N SER A 115 11.21 -3.61 7.77
CA SER A 115 11.31 -3.55 9.23
C SER A 115 12.33 -4.53 9.82
N ARG A 116 12.61 -5.67 9.15
CA ARG A 116 13.53 -6.71 9.64
C ARG A 116 14.95 -6.20 9.89
N SER A 117 15.42 -5.26 9.09
CA SER A 117 16.80 -4.71 9.17
C SER A 117 16.97 -3.64 10.23
N LEU A 118 15.87 -3.20 10.86
CA LEU A 118 15.91 -2.11 11.81
C LEU A 118 16.26 -2.61 13.22
N PRO A 119 17.03 -1.82 13.97
CA PRO A 119 17.32 -2.15 15.35
C PRO A 119 16.04 -2.18 16.17
N LYS A 120 15.79 -3.29 16.86
CA LYS A 120 14.65 -3.41 17.78
C LYS A 120 14.93 -2.52 18.99
N THR A 121 14.17 -1.44 19.12
CA THR A 121 14.25 -0.56 20.28
C THR A 121 13.31 -1.09 21.36
N PHE A 122 13.90 -1.41 22.53
CA PHE A 122 13.12 -1.78 23.70
C PHE A 122 12.50 -0.50 24.32
N LYS A 123 11.21 -0.29 24.13
CA LYS A 123 10.44 0.75 24.85
C LYS A 123 9.26 0.14 25.55
N LEU A 124 9.10 0.43 26.83
CA LEU A 124 7.88 0.14 27.58
C LEU A 124 6.94 1.35 27.47
N LYS A 125 5.77 1.16 26.86
CA LYS A 125 4.70 2.16 26.85
C LYS A 125 3.47 1.55 27.53
N ASN A 126 3.02 2.16 28.62
CA ASN A 126 1.90 1.65 29.43
C ASN A 126 2.06 0.20 29.91
N GLY A 127 3.28 -0.23 30.25
CA GLY A 127 3.56 -1.61 30.70
C GLY A 127 3.59 -2.66 29.59
N GLN A 128 3.36 -2.27 28.33
CA GLN A 128 3.46 -3.15 27.17
C GLN A 128 4.77 -2.89 26.41
N ARG A 129 5.38 -3.98 25.95
CA ARG A 129 6.58 -3.92 25.12
C ARG A 129 6.23 -3.38 23.73
N HIS A 130 6.87 -2.27 23.35
CA HIS A 130 6.86 -1.77 21.98
C HIS A 130 8.26 -1.96 21.38
N ASP A 131 8.35 -2.84 20.40
CA ASP A 131 9.61 -3.14 19.68
C ASP A 131 9.86 -2.14 18.54
N GLU A 132 8.87 -1.28 18.22
CA GLU A 132 8.95 -0.29 17.16
C GLU A 132 9.38 1.08 17.71
N GLY A 133 10.47 1.63 17.16
CA GLY A 133 10.97 2.97 17.46
C GLY A 133 10.58 3.99 16.40
N ALA A 134 11.02 5.25 16.59
CA ALA A 134 10.78 6.34 15.66
C ALA A 134 11.22 6.04 14.22
N VAL A 135 12.28 5.23 14.03
CA VAL A 135 12.73 4.81 12.70
C VAL A 135 11.72 3.89 12.02
N HIS A 136 11.09 2.97 12.77
CA HIS A 136 10.03 2.10 12.23
C HIS A 136 8.81 2.94 11.79
N GLU A 137 8.41 3.90 12.62
CA GLU A 137 7.29 4.81 12.29
C GLU A 137 7.60 5.61 11.04
N ALA A 138 8.79 6.23 10.96
CA ALA A 138 9.22 7.03 9.82
C ALA A 138 9.27 6.22 8.51
N LEU A 139 9.84 5.01 8.53
CA LEU A 139 9.91 4.16 7.33
C LEU A 139 8.56 3.60 6.92
N ARG A 140 7.66 3.30 7.88
CA ARG A 140 6.29 2.89 7.58
C ARG A 140 5.52 4.03 6.91
N GLU A 141 5.69 5.24 7.41
CA GLU A 141 5.10 6.43 6.82
C GLU A 141 5.68 6.72 5.44
N ALA A 142 7.01 6.62 5.27
CA ALA A 142 7.65 6.78 3.96
C ALA A 142 7.11 5.77 2.93
N LEU A 143 6.99 4.48 3.32
CA LEU A 143 6.40 3.45 2.47
C LEU A 143 4.94 3.78 2.11
N ALA A 144 4.13 4.13 3.10
CA ALA A 144 2.73 4.49 2.87
C ALA A 144 2.61 5.73 1.97
N ASN A 145 3.40 6.79 2.22
CA ASN A 145 3.39 8.01 1.44
C ASN A 145 3.84 7.78 -0.01
N THR A 146 4.81 6.90 -0.23
CA THR A 146 5.24 6.52 -1.58
C THR A 146 4.11 5.88 -2.37
N LEU A 147 3.26 5.07 -1.74
CA LEU A 147 2.10 4.44 -2.37
C LEU A 147 0.93 5.43 -2.57
N ILE A 148 0.65 6.27 -1.57
CA ILE A 148 -0.53 7.16 -1.58
C ILE A 148 -0.35 8.33 -2.56
N HIS A 149 0.87 8.84 -2.69
CA HIS A 149 1.17 10.03 -3.50
C HIS A 149 1.66 9.70 -4.91
N ALA A 150 1.67 8.45 -5.32
CA ALA A 150 2.02 8.05 -6.67
C ALA A 150 0.94 8.49 -7.68
N ASP A 151 1.38 9.00 -8.82
CA ASP A 151 0.53 9.23 -9.98
C ASP A 151 0.41 7.93 -10.80
N TYR A 152 -0.64 7.16 -10.52
CA TYR A 152 -0.90 5.88 -11.20
C TYR A 152 -1.42 6.05 -12.65
N PHE A 153 -1.71 7.27 -13.09
CA PHE A 153 -2.06 7.58 -14.48
C PHE A 153 -0.82 7.97 -15.32
N GLY A 154 0.30 8.25 -14.65
CA GLY A 154 1.56 8.63 -15.27
C GLY A 154 2.42 7.44 -15.66
N ILE A 155 3.48 7.72 -16.43
CA ILE A 155 4.49 6.72 -16.80
C ILE A 155 5.42 6.47 -15.61
N GLY A 156 5.72 5.23 -15.33
CA GLY A 156 6.62 4.80 -14.27
C GLY A 156 5.90 4.02 -13.17
N GLY A 157 6.67 3.53 -12.20
CA GLY A 157 6.15 2.70 -11.11
C GLY A 157 6.64 3.15 -9.75
N VAL A 158 6.01 2.60 -8.71
CA VAL A 158 6.51 2.71 -7.35
C VAL A 158 7.68 1.75 -7.18
N VAL A 159 8.85 2.27 -6.86
CA VAL A 159 10.07 1.48 -6.67
C VAL A 159 10.67 1.78 -5.31
N ILE A 160 10.88 0.72 -4.53
CA ILE A 160 11.53 0.80 -3.22
C ILE A 160 12.81 -0.02 -3.29
N LYS A 161 13.95 0.64 -3.03
CA LYS A 161 15.23 -0.05 -2.97
C LYS A 161 15.79 0.02 -1.56
N LYS A 162 16.14 -1.13 -1.02
CA LYS A 162 16.85 -1.26 0.24
C LYS A 162 18.31 -1.55 -0.08
N TYR A 163 19.17 -0.66 0.36
CA TYR A 163 20.62 -0.83 0.36
C TYR A 163 21.11 -1.24 1.76
N THR A 164 22.39 -1.46 1.93
CA THR A 164 22.98 -1.84 3.21
C THR A 164 22.76 -0.77 4.29
N ASP A 165 22.86 0.51 3.91
CA ASP A 165 22.88 1.67 4.80
C ASP A 165 21.68 2.62 4.60
N CYS A 166 20.89 2.47 3.54
CA CYS A 166 19.79 3.38 3.25
C CYS A 166 18.62 2.71 2.52
N PHE A 167 17.50 3.44 2.48
CA PHE A 167 16.34 3.13 1.66
C PHE A 167 16.10 4.24 0.66
N LEU A 168 15.78 3.86 -0.57
CA LEU A 168 15.31 4.77 -1.61
C LEU A 168 13.84 4.45 -1.89
N PHE A 169 12.98 5.45 -1.70
CA PHE A 169 11.56 5.41 -2.06
C PHE A 169 11.34 6.30 -3.26
N SER A 170 10.76 5.75 -4.32
CA SER A 170 10.49 6.45 -5.57
C SER A 170 9.08 6.15 -6.05
N ASN A 171 8.37 7.17 -6.49
CA ASN A 171 7.05 7.06 -7.08
C ASN A 171 6.91 8.02 -8.27
N PRO A 172 6.08 7.70 -9.26
CA PRO A 172 5.78 8.62 -10.36
C PRO A 172 4.97 9.82 -9.86
N GLY A 173 5.15 10.96 -10.50
CA GLY A 173 4.44 12.20 -10.19
C GLY A 173 5.36 13.42 -10.24
N CYS A 174 4.75 14.59 -10.12
CA CYS A 174 5.44 15.86 -10.05
C CYS A 174 5.09 16.59 -8.76
N LEU A 175 6.06 17.31 -8.18
CA LEU A 175 5.77 18.22 -7.10
C LEU A 175 4.85 19.34 -7.60
N LEU A 176 3.73 19.55 -6.92
CA LEU A 176 2.79 20.64 -7.22
C LEU A 176 3.28 22.00 -6.72
N ILE A 177 4.34 22.00 -5.92
CA ILE A 177 4.99 23.19 -5.35
C ILE A 177 6.43 23.28 -5.84
N SER A 178 6.97 24.49 -5.98
CA SER A 178 8.37 24.71 -6.35
C SER A 178 9.29 24.26 -5.20
N GLN A 179 10.55 23.91 -5.54
CA GLN A 179 11.55 23.58 -4.53
C GLN A 179 11.73 24.69 -3.48
N ALA A 180 11.59 25.96 -3.87
CA ALA A 180 11.68 27.11 -2.98
C ALA A 180 10.51 27.21 -1.98
N GLN A 181 9.39 26.57 -2.24
CA GLN A 181 8.23 26.51 -1.35
C GLN A 181 8.27 25.31 -0.40
N TYR A 182 9.19 24.38 -0.65
CA TYR A 182 9.34 23.17 0.15
C TYR A 182 10.25 23.38 1.38
N TYR A 183 11.14 24.39 1.34
CA TYR A 183 12.01 24.83 2.43
C TYR A 183 11.52 26.15 3.00
#